data_5a4e2ffa6959aa88d9d24541bb700b3f
#
_entry.id   5a4e2ffa6959aa88d9d24541bb700b3f
#
_cell.length_a   1.000
_cell.length_b   1.000
_cell.length_c   1.000
_cell.angle_alpha   90.00
_cell.angle_beta   90.00
_cell.angle_gamma   90.00
#
_symmetry.space_group_name_H-M   'P 1'
#
loop_
_entity.id
_entity.type
_entity.pdbx_description
1 polymer ?
#
loop_
_entity_poly.entity_id
_entity_poly.type
_entity_poly.pdbx_seq_one_letter_code
_entity_poly.pdbx_strand_id
1 'polypeptide(L)'
;MTPPPSRPVPEDPWVTLGLAAVGAVIVAGGLVWGVGCLAGATFGSGVPEAGLSEMPGVLARLPERLADPGSAWPAPDRARLPGPVGFYGALALAAAAASILSMAGVSLARRAGLEPVPRRQAQGARWARTCDLRGLIVSRPQPGRLTLGRIGAALVATEARASTLVVGPSQSGKTAGLAIPAILEAAGSVVAVSVKRDLLDHTLAARRARGEVLIYDPTGAARLDDEGLVGWDPVASCAEWPEARRIAHNLTSAQGAAGGRDAEFWLQLAAKLIAPLLLAAAGRDGGSMRDVVGWLDSGEQTAVSRILVELGEPDAHAAFVATCRREERTLSSVYATAEAVLAPFSDPAVLRSTTLPQIDPHAVLDGASTLYVVAPAKDQERLAPLFAGLIEHIVDAAYARAAAGRPCEPSLLLVLDEAANTAPIRNLPQIAATAAGQGIQVVSVFQDLAQARGRYGEAADTILANHRAKLFLSGISDARTLDYLGRALGEEEVGYESHTRGEHGSASRTRGTRQTRLAPANAVRGIPPGEAILVYGHLPPARLALRPWYRDRALRRAARTAETTG
;
A
#
# COMPACT_ATOMS: atom_id res chain seq x y z
N MET A 1 -57.08 -3.86 -26.79
CA MET A 1 -56.62 -2.64 -27.49
C MET A 1 -56.45 -1.57 -26.42
N THR A 2 -55.24 -1.39 -25.92
CA THR A 2 -54.86 -0.29 -25.01
C THR A 2 -54.36 0.87 -25.86
N PRO A 3 -54.73 2.14 -25.58
CA PRO A 3 -54.26 3.26 -26.38
C PRO A 3 -52.76 3.50 -26.17
N PRO A 4 -52.03 3.99 -27.19
CA PRO A 4 -50.60 4.25 -27.09
C PRO A 4 -50.31 5.43 -26.16
N PRO A 5 -49.18 5.43 -25.44
CA PRO A 5 -48.79 6.52 -24.55
C PRO A 5 -48.49 7.78 -25.36
N SER A 6 -49.04 8.91 -24.87
CA SER A 6 -48.84 10.26 -25.41
C SER A 6 -47.34 10.61 -25.46
N ARG A 7 -46.87 11.05 -26.63
CA ARG A 7 -45.52 11.58 -26.85
C ARG A 7 -45.32 12.84 -26.00
N PRO A 8 -44.18 12.95 -25.28
CA PRO A 8 -43.83 14.26 -24.69
C PRO A 8 -43.58 15.27 -25.82
N VAL A 9 -44.19 16.44 -25.67
CA VAL A 9 -43.95 17.58 -26.54
C VAL A 9 -42.48 17.97 -26.42
N PRO A 10 -41.71 18.19 -27.50
CA PRO A 10 -40.35 18.66 -27.41
C PRO A 10 -40.38 20.07 -26.77
N GLU A 11 -39.75 20.19 -25.57
CA GLU A 11 -39.53 21.48 -24.96
C GLU A 11 -38.61 22.30 -25.89
N ASP A 12 -39.13 23.41 -26.41
CA ASP A 12 -38.38 24.30 -27.28
C ASP A 12 -37.24 24.93 -26.45
N PRO A 13 -35.95 24.70 -26.80
CA PRO A 13 -34.83 25.19 -26.02
C PRO A 13 -34.82 26.74 -25.87
N TRP A 14 -35.49 27.45 -26.75
CA TRP A 14 -35.65 28.90 -26.65
C TRP A 14 -36.65 29.33 -25.56
N VAL A 15 -37.67 28.51 -25.29
CA VAL A 15 -38.64 28.77 -24.23
C VAL A 15 -37.98 28.55 -22.86
N THR A 16 -37.17 27.48 -22.68
CA THR A 16 -36.40 27.24 -21.46
C THR A 16 -35.34 28.30 -21.21
N LEU A 17 -34.66 28.78 -22.25
CA LEU A 17 -33.69 29.84 -22.15
C LEU A 17 -34.36 31.18 -21.79
N GLY A 18 -35.55 31.48 -22.38
CA GLY A 18 -36.36 32.66 -22.07
C GLY A 18 -36.83 32.66 -20.61
N LEU A 19 -37.34 31.53 -20.11
CA LEU A 19 -37.80 31.41 -18.72
C LEU A 19 -36.61 31.52 -17.73
N ALA A 20 -35.44 30.97 -18.06
CA ALA A 20 -34.24 31.12 -17.25
C ALA A 20 -33.75 32.56 -17.20
N ALA A 21 -33.80 33.28 -18.33
CA ALA A 21 -33.44 34.71 -18.39
C ALA A 21 -34.39 35.60 -17.55
N VAL A 22 -35.70 35.33 -17.65
CA VAL A 22 -36.70 36.05 -16.83
C VAL A 22 -36.48 35.75 -15.35
N GLY A 23 -36.24 34.49 -14.97
CA GLY A 23 -35.93 34.09 -13.61
C GLY A 23 -34.68 34.81 -13.07
N ALA A 24 -33.62 34.90 -13.88
CA ALA A 24 -32.40 35.60 -13.51
C ALA A 24 -32.61 37.09 -13.26
N VAL A 25 -33.43 37.75 -14.08
CA VAL A 25 -33.77 39.17 -13.92
C VAL A 25 -34.59 39.39 -12.64
N ILE A 26 -35.53 38.50 -12.33
CA ILE A 26 -36.34 38.59 -11.09
C ILE A 26 -35.45 38.43 -9.85
N VAL A 27 -34.54 37.44 -9.85
CA VAL A 27 -33.61 37.22 -8.73
C VAL A 27 -32.66 38.40 -8.56
N ALA A 28 -32.05 38.87 -9.65
CA ALA A 28 -31.16 40.03 -9.63
C ALA A 28 -31.88 41.30 -9.16
N GLY A 29 -33.11 41.52 -9.63
CA GLY A 29 -33.96 42.63 -9.21
C GLY A 29 -34.30 42.57 -7.72
N GLY A 30 -34.65 41.40 -7.19
CA GLY A 30 -34.90 41.18 -5.77
C GLY A 30 -33.68 41.45 -4.89
N LEU A 31 -32.50 41.04 -5.33
CA LEU A 31 -31.23 41.30 -4.61
C LEU A 31 -30.93 42.82 -4.58
N VAL A 32 -31.02 43.50 -5.72
CA VAL A 32 -30.77 44.94 -5.81
C VAL A 32 -31.79 45.72 -4.97
N TRP A 33 -33.07 45.33 -5.01
CA TRP A 33 -34.11 45.91 -4.17
C TRP A 33 -33.81 45.73 -2.69
N GLY A 34 -33.45 44.50 -2.25
CA GLY A 34 -33.13 44.22 -0.85
C GLY A 34 -31.93 45.02 -0.34
N VAL A 35 -30.86 45.12 -1.16
CA VAL A 35 -29.69 45.96 -0.84
C VAL A 35 -30.08 47.45 -0.77
N GLY A 36 -30.95 47.94 -1.68
CA GLY A 36 -31.42 49.29 -1.65
C GLY A 36 -32.24 49.60 -0.38
N CYS A 37 -33.13 48.71 0.02
CA CYS A 37 -33.88 48.82 1.28
C CYS A 37 -32.95 48.84 2.50
N LEU A 38 -31.95 47.94 2.53
CA LEU A 38 -30.97 47.91 3.61
C LEU A 38 -30.12 49.19 3.64
N ALA A 39 -29.67 49.66 2.48
CA ALA A 39 -28.87 50.88 2.36
C ALA A 39 -29.64 52.13 2.83
N GLY A 40 -30.91 52.28 2.39
CA GLY A 40 -31.76 53.35 2.81
C GLY A 40 -32.07 53.35 4.30
N ALA A 41 -32.31 52.17 4.88
CA ALA A 41 -32.62 52.02 6.30
C ALA A 41 -31.38 52.20 7.22
N THR A 42 -30.16 51.82 6.78
CA THR A 42 -28.95 51.83 7.63
C THR A 42 -28.10 53.08 7.46
N PHE A 43 -27.98 53.60 6.24
CA PHE A 43 -27.06 54.69 5.89
C PHE A 43 -27.75 55.85 5.15
N GLY A 44 -29.03 55.67 4.79
CA GLY A 44 -29.82 56.69 4.12
C GLY A 44 -30.82 57.45 5.03
N SER A 45 -31.76 58.16 4.45
CA SER A 45 -32.81 58.88 5.16
C SER A 45 -34.16 58.13 5.21
N GLY A 46 -34.22 56.89 4.63
CA GLY A 46 -35.44 56.08 4.63
C GLY A 46 -35.40 54.95 3.58
N VAL A 47 -36.32 54.03 3.70
CA VAL A 47 -36.47 52.92 2.74
C VAL A 47 -37.06 53.46 1.43
N PRO A 48 -36.55 53.05 0.24
CA PRO A 48 -37.11 53.44 -1.04
C PRO A 48 -38.55 52.93 -1.21
N GLU A 49 -39.39 53.70 -1.84
CA GLU A 49 -40.79 53.34 -2.12
C GLU A 49 -40.94 52.53 -3.40
N ALA A 50 -39.92 52.52 -4.25
CA ALA A 50 -39.90 51.73 -5.48
C ALA A 50 -40.09 50.23 -5.21
N GLY A 51 -41.09 49.66 -5.87
CA GLY A 51 -41.41 48.23 -5.77
C GLY A 51 -40.54 47.36 -6.68
N LEU A 52 -40.67 46.00 -6.54
CA LEU A 52 -39.97 45.03 -7.36
C LEU A 52 -40.24 45.16 -8.86
N SER A 53 -41.40 45.71 -9.25
CA SER A 53 -41.77 45.96 -10.65
C SER A 53 -40.91 47.03 -11.35
N GLU A 54 -40.23 47.90 -10.59
CA GLU A 54 -39.38 48.97 -11.12
C GLU A 54 -37.89 48.52 -11.23
N MET A 55 -37.55 47.36 -10.64
CA MET A 55 -36.18 46.85 -10.59
C MET A 55 -35.56 46.53 -11.95
N PRO A 56 -36.28 46.03 -12.98
CA PRO A 56 -35.71 45.91 -14.31
C PRO A 56 -35.14 47.22 -14.86
N GLY A 57 -35.82 48.36 -14.59
CA GLY A 57 -35.33 49.66 -14.97
C GLY A 57 -34.12 50.15 -14.17
N VAL A 58 -34.03 49.80 -12.90
CA VAL A 58 -32.86 50.05 -12.05
C VAL A 58 -31.67 49.20 -12.51
N LEU A 59 -31.88 47.89 -12.76
CA LEU A 59 -30.84 46.99 -13.27
C LEU A 59 -30.28 47.45 -14.60
N ALA A 60 -31.09 47.94 -15.52
CA ALA A 60 -30.64 48.43 -16.81
C ALA A 60 -29.74 49.69 -16.68
N ARG A 61 -29.94 50.53 -15.67
CA ARG A 61 -29.16 51.75 -15.43
C ARG A 61 -27.97 51.57 -14.52
N LEU A 62 -27.94 50.50 -13.74
CA LEU A 62 -26.90 50.23 -12.73
C LEU A 62 -25.49 50.15 -13.31
N PRO A 63 -25.23 49.47 -14.46
CA PRO A 63 -23.87 49.36 -15.04
C PRO A 63 -23.24 50.72 -15.38
N GLU A 64 -24.05 51.71 -15.80
CA GLU A 64 -23.55 53.05 -16.12
C GLU A 64 -23.36 53.93 -14.87
N ARG A 65 -23.87 53.49 -13.72
CA ARG A 65 -23.92 54.27 -12.47
C ARG A 65 -23.25 53.57 -11.29
N LEU A 66 -22.28 52.75 -11.57
CA LEU A 66 -21.53 52.02 -10.52
C LEU A 66 -20.78 52.96 -9.55
N ALA A 67 -20.38 54.17 -10.01
CA ALA A 67 -19.75 55.15 -9.12
C ALA A 67 -20.70 55.69 -8.05
N ASP A 68 -22.01 55.72 -8.32
CA ASP A 68 -23.06 56.11 -7.40
C ASP A 68 -24.33 55.29 -7.66
N PRO A 69 -24.41 54.06 -7.09
CA PRO A 69 -25.50 53.13 -7.36
C PRO A 69 -26.88 53.66 -6.95
N GLY A 70 -26.97 54.51 -5.92
CA GLY A 70 -28.21 55.12 -5.50
C GLY A 70 -28.86 55.99 -6.60
N SER A 71 -28.07 56.57 -7.50
CA SER A 71 -28.57 57.38 -8.62
C SER A 71 -29.25 56.54 -9.73
N ALA A 72 -29.18 55.27 -9.73
CA ALA A 72 -29.88 54.35 -10.67
C ALA A 72 -31.39 54.25 -10.35
N TRP A 73 -31.78 54.58 -9.14
CA TRP A 73 -33.16 54.50 -8.64
C TRP A 73 -34.04 55.70 -9.16
N PRO A 74 -35.37 55.55 -9.09
CA PRO A 74 -36.29 56.66 -9.47
C PRO A 74 -36.05 57.95 -8.67
N ALA A 75 -36.42 59.09 -9.24
CA ALA A 75 -36.12 60.39 -8.65
C ALA A 75 -36.56 60.57 -7.17
N PRO A 76 -37.76 60.16 -6.72
CA PRO A 76 -38.15 60.28 -5.31
C PRO A 76 -37.30 59.46 -4.36
N ASP A 77 -36.79 58.36 -4.80
CA ASP A 77 -36.00 57.42 -3.94
C ASP A 77 -34.51 57.74 -3.85
N ARG A 78 -33.99 58.52 -4.83
CA ARG A 78 -32.57 58.95 -4.80
C ARG A 78 -32.24 59.80 -3.57
N ALA A 79 -33.17 60.58 -3.09
CA ALA A 79 -32.97 61.42 -1.91
C ALA A 79 -32.96 60.61 -0.60
N ARG A 80 -33.51 59.40 -0.62
CA ARG A 80 -33.60 58.53 0.55
C ARG A 80 -32.41 57.57 0.65
N LEU A 81 -31.79 57.30 -0.49
CA LEU A 81 -30.65 56.39 -0.56
C LEU A 81 -29.32 57.07 -0.19
N PRO A 82 -28.41 56.41 0.47
CA PRO A 82 -27.12 56.99 0.82
C PRO A 82 -26.23 57.11 -0.41
N GLY A 83 -25.21 57.96 -0.31
CA GLY A 83 -24.16 58.03 -1.32
C GLY A 83 -23.38 56.70 -1.48
N PRO A 84 -22.44 56.64 -2.43
CA PRO A 84 -21.78 55.37 -2.82
C PRO A 84 -21.16 54.60 -1.66
N VAL A 85 -20.56 55.28 -0.70
CA VAL A 85 -19.93 54.62 0.46
C VAL A 85 -20.96 53.89 1.31
N GLY A 86 -22.11 54.52 1.58
CA GLY A 86 -23.20 53.90 2.36
C GLY A 86 -23.87 52.75 1.59
N PHE A 87 -24.03 52.88 0.27
CA PHE A 87 -24.64 51.85 -0.56
C PHE A 87 -23.75 50.59 -0.63
N TYR A 88 -22.44 50.74 -0.85
CA TYR A 88 -21.51 49.63 -0.85
C TYR A 88 -21.28 49.04 0.55
N GLY A 89 -21.38 49.88 1.60
CA GLY A 89 -21.38 49.40 2.99
C GLY A 89 -22.56 48.47 3.28
N ALA A 90 -23.78 48.84 2.82
CA ALA A 90 -24.97 47.98 2.95
C ALA A 90 -24.83 46.66 2.15
N LEU A 91 -24.25 46.73 0.95
CA LEU A 91 -23.97 45.55 0.14
C LEU A 91 -22.99 44.56 0.86
N ALA A 92 -21.93 45.10 1.46
CA ALA A 92 -20.98 44.32 2.24
C ALA A 92 -21.63 43.67 3.47
N LEU A 93 -22.49 44.39 4.18
CA LEU A 93 -23.27 43.86 5.31
C LEU A 93 -24.24 42.77 4.87
N ALA A 94 -24.94 42.94 3.76
CA ALA A 94 -25.83 41.93 3.21
C ALA A 94 -25.06 40.66 2.81
N ALA A 95 -23.90 40.78 2.18
CA ALA A 95 -23.04 39.68 1.81
C ALA A 95 -22.49 38.95 3.05
N ALA A 96 -22.06 39.66 4.07
CA ALA A 96 -21.61 39.08 5.34
C ALA A 96 -22.74 38.32 6.05
N ALA A 97 -23.95 38.90 6.14
CA ALA A 97 -25.11 38.23 6.72
C ALA A 97 -25.51 36.96 5.95
N ALA A 98 -25.53 37.02 4.62
CA ALA A 98 -25.80 35.86 3.77
C ALA A 98 -24.74 34.72 3.98
N SER A 99 -23.47 35.09 4.12
CA SER A 99 -22.39 34.16 4.39
C SER A 99 -22.54 33.49 5.77
N ILE A 100 -22.86 34.26 6.80
CA ILE A 100 -23.11 33.77 8.17
C ILE A 100 -24.33 32.85 8.20
N LEU A 101 -25.42 33.21 7.55
CA LEU A 101 -26.63 32.39 7.46
C LEU A 101 -26.39 31.10 6.70
N SER A 102 -25.59 31.13 5.62
CA SER A 102 -25.18 29.95 4.86
C SER A 102 -24.33 29.01 5.71
N MET A 103 -23.35 29.54 6.44
CA MET A 103 -22.51 28.74 7.37
C MET A 103 -23.35 28.19 8.53
N ALA A 104 -24.25 28.94 9.09
CA ALA A 104 -25.16 28.48 10.15
C ALA A 104 -26.11 27.40 9.62
N GLY A 105 -26.65 27.55 8.42
CA GLY A 105 -27.49 26.57 7.75
C GLY A 105 -26.77 25.24 7.50
N VAL A 106 -25.54 25.30 6.99
CA VAL A 106 -24.67 24.10 6.82
C VAL A 106 -24.34 23.46 8.17
N SER A 107 -24.05 24.27 9.20
CA SER A 107 -23.76 23.78 10.55
C SER A 107 -24.98 23.11 11.20
N LEU A 108 -26.18 23.69 11.02
CA LEU A 108 -27.43 23.13 11.53
C LEU A 108 -27.83 21.86 10.79
N ALA A 109 -27.67 21.82 9.47
CA ALA A 109 -27.90 20.61 8.66
C ALA A 109 -26.98 19.46 9.09
N ARG A 110 -25.71 19.76 9.38
CA ARG A 110 -24.77 18.76 9.93
C ARG A 110 -25.18 18.27 11.31
N ARG A 111 -25.64 19.16 12.20
CA ARG A 111 -26.11 18.79 13.56
C ARG A 111 -27.42 18.01 13.54
N ALA A 112 -28.28 18.28 12.57
CA ALA A 112 -29.55 17.58 12.39
C ALA A 112 -29.43 16.23 11.66
N GLY A 113 -28.20 15.80 11.28
CA GLY A 113 -28.00 14.58 10.50
C GLY A 113 -28.58 14.65 9.09
N LEU A 114 -28.99 15.84 8.65
CA LEU A 114 -29.42 16.15 7.31
C LEU A 114 -28.19 16.47 6.44
N GLU A 115 -27.12 15.65 6.57
CA GLU A 115 -26.16 15.67 5.48
C GLU A 115 -26.94 15.29 4.22
N PRO A 116 -26.87 16.10 3.17
CA PRO A 116 -27.23 15.58 1.87
C PRO A 116 -26.30 14.40 1.70
N VAL A 117 -26.80 13.18 1.91
CA VAL A 117 -26.16 11.97 1.38
C VAL A 117 -25.84 12.42 -0.04
N PRO A 118 -24.55 12.57 -0.40
CA PRO A 118 -24.26 12.87 -1.78
C PRO A 118 -25.01 11.78 -2.51
N ARG A 119 -26.01 12.12 -3.30
CA ARG A 119 -26.52 11.22 -4.31
C ARG A 119 -25.30 10.95 -5.17
N ARG A 120 -24.48 9.98 -4.70
CA ARG A 120 -23.66 9.20 -5.57
C ARG A 120 -24.69 8.54 -6.48
N GLN A 121 -25.09 9.25 -7.54
CA GLN A 121 -25.37 8.56 -8.77
C GLN A 121 -24.29 7.50 -8.80
N ALA A 122 -24.69 6.24 -9.01
CA ALA A 122 -23.76 5.16 -9.24
C ALA A 122 -22.92 5.58 -10.45
N GLN A 123 -21.98 6.45 -10.21
CA GLN A 123 -20.97 6.85 -11.19
C GLN A 123 -20.15 5.58 -11.33
N GLY A 124 -20.15 5.02 -12.50
CA GLY A 124 -19.31 3.92 -12.87
C GLY A 124 -17.87 4.16 -12.38
N ALA A 125 -17.08 3.14 -12.31
CA ALA A 125 -15.69 3.26 -11.91
C ALA A 125 -15.01 4.36 -12.76
N ARG A 126 -14.08 5.07 -12.17
CA ARG A 126 -13.31 6.13 -12.83
C ARG A 126 -11.88 6.17 -12.32
N TRP A 127 -10.98 6.69 -13.11
CA TRP A 127 -9.63 6.97 -12.66
C TRP A 127 -9.60 8.07 -11.61
N ALA A 128 -8.74 7.90 -10.61
CA ALA A 128 -8.52 8.90 -9.57
C ALA A 128 -7.96 10.20 -10.16
N ARG A 129 -8.48 11.31 -9.65
CA ARG A 129 -7.88 12.64 -9.81
C ARG A 129 -6.97 12.93 -8.62
N THR A 130 -6.09 13.89 -8.73
CA THR A 130 -5.19 14.32 -7.64
C THR A 130 -5.95 14.62 -6.35
N CYS A 131 -7.16 15.21 -6.46
CA CYS A 131 -7.99 15.51 -5.29
C CYS A 131 -8.54 14.27 -4.57
N ASP A 132 -8.70 13.13 -5.24
CA ASP A 132 -9.16 11.90 -4.62
C ASP A 132 -8.06 11.28 -3.73
N LEU A 133 -6.81 11.59 -4.02
CA LEU A 133 -5.62 11.06 -3.33
C LEU A 133 -5.04 12.01 -2.28
N ARG A 134 -5.79 13.05 -1.83
CA ARG A 134 -5.28 14.10 -0.91
C ARG A 134 -4.58 13.52 0.32
N GLY A 135 -5.10 12.45 0.92
CA GLY A 135 -4.50 11.76 2.08
C GLY A 135 -3.17 11.04 1.78
N LEU A 136 -2.91 10.75 0.51
CA LEU A 136 -1.71 10.06 0.04
C LEU A 136 -0.69 11.02 -0.57
N ILE A 137 -1.05 12.28 -0.85
CA ILE A 137 -0.12 13.26 -1.41
C ILE A 137 0.79 13.80 -0.33
N VAL A 138 2.08 13.81 -0.62
CA VAL A 138 3.13 14.36 0.24
C VAL A 138 4.02 15.30 -0.56
N SER A 139 4.60 16.33 0.10
CA SER A 139 5.55 17.25 -0.54
C SER A 139 6.96 16.64 -0.64
N ARG A 140 7.30 15.76 0.31
CA ARG A 140 8.58 15.05 0.43
C ARG A 140 8.36 13.68 1.07
N PRO A 141 9.30 12.72 0.91
CA PRO A 141 9.28 11.47 1.66
C PRO A 141 9.15 11.70 3.16
N GLN A 142 8.37 10.87 3.83
CA GLN A 142 8.08 10.96 5.26
C GLN A 142 8.40 9.62 5.94
N PRO A 143 8.98 9.61 7.15
CA PRO A 143 9.22 8.38 7.89
C PRO A 143 7.95 7.52 8.01
N GLY A 144 8.11 6.21 7.80
CA GLY A 144 7.02 5.24 7.88
C GLY A 144 5.98 5.31 6.75
N ARG A 145 6.15 6.19 5.75
CA ARG A 145 5.28 6.28 4.57
C ARG A 145 6.08 5.94 3.32
N LEU A 146 5.71 4.86 2.66
CA LEU A 146 6.37 4.43 1.44
C LEU A 146 5.93 5.28 0.25
N THR A 147 6.87 5.86 -0.49
CA THR A 147 6.56 6.56 -1.73
C THR A 147 6.28 5.57 -2.87
N LEU A 148 5.13 5.71 -3.51
CA LEU A 148 4.63 4.79 -4.54
C LEU A 148 4.91 5.27 -5.97
N GLY A 149 5.03 6.58 -6.15
CA GLY A 149 5.19 7.20 -7.47
C GLY A 149 4.64 8.62 -7.51
N ARG A 150 4.31 9.11 -8.69
CA ARG A 150 3.78 10.46 -8.92
C ARG A 150 2.48 10.42 -9.72
N ILE A 151 1.57 11.34 -9.40
CA ILE A 151 0.43 11.69 -10.25
C ILE A 151 0.62 13.14 -10.69
N GLY A 152 0.94 13.36 -11.96
CA GLY A 152 1.44 14.66 -12.42
C GLY A 152 2.72 15.06 -11.66
N ALA A 153 2.74 16.24 -11.05
CA ALA A 153 3.87 16.70 -10.21
C ALA A 153 3.81 16.19 -8.76
N ALA A 154 2.65 15.71 -8.29
CA ALA A 154 2.43 15.35 -6.90
C ALA A 154 3.05 13.98 -6.57
N LEU A 155 3.78 13.91 -5.44
CA LEU A 155 4.32 12.68 -4.90
C LEU A 155 3.23 11.93 -4.12
N VAL A 156 3.03 10.65 -4.42
CA VAL A 156 2.06 9.77 -3.76
C VAL A 156 2.80 8.82 -2.83
N ALA A 157 2.38 8.77 -1.57
CA ALA A 157 2.92 7.86 -0.57
C ALA A 157 1.79 7.12 0.15
N THR A 158 2.09 5.98 0.73
CA THR A 158 1.14 5.23 1.56
C THR A 158 0.72 6.02 2.79
N GLU A 159 -0.33 5.57 3.47
CA GLU A 159 -0.52 5.90 4.88
C GLU A 159 0.64 5.33 5.72
N ALA A 160 0.79 5.81 6.94
CA ALA A 160 1.87 5.35 7.81
C ALA A 160 1.82 3.83 8.02
N ARG A 161 2.96 3.16 7.86
CA ARG A 161 3.16 1.71 8.06
C ARG A 161 2.31 0.80 7.17
N ALA A 162 1.61 1.34 6.17
CA ALA A 162 0.77 0.52 5.29
C ALA A 162 1.62 -0.41 4.42
N SER A 163 1.27 -1.69 4.41
CA SER A 163 1.89 -2.72 3.58
C SER A 163 1.58 -2.50 2.10
N THR A 164 2.55 -2.76 1.25
CA THR A 164 2.48 -2.55 -0.21
C THR A 164 2.77 -3.84 -0.96
N LEU A 165 1.84 -4.23 -1.81
CA LEU A 165 2.00 -5.30 -2.78
C LEU A 165 2.41 -4.73 -4.13
N VAL A 166 3.40 -5.35 -4.76
CA VAL A 166 3.88 -4.97 -6.09
C VAL A 166 3.81 -6.18 -7.01
N VAL A 167 3.09 -6.04 -8.10
CA VAL A 167 2.93 -7.10 -9.10
C VAL A 167 3.42 -6.61 -10.46
N GLY A 168 4.33 -7.36 -11.06
CA GLY A 168 4.83 -7.05 -12.39
C GLY A 168 5.89 -8.05 -12.87
N PRO A 169 5.98 -8.32 -14.17
CA PRO A 169 6.94 -9.26 -14.72
C PRO A 169 8.40 -8.79 -14.54
N SER A 170 9.35 -9.61 -14.91
CA SER A 170 10.75 -9.22 -14.95
C SER A 170 10.93 -7.98 -15.84
N GLN A 171 11.86 -7.07 -15.45
CA GLN A 171 12.15 -5.82 -16.14
C GLN A 171 11.01 -4.78 -16.16
N SER A 172 9.94 -4.96 -15.40
CA SER A 172 8.85 -3.96 -15.27
C SER A 172 9.22 -2.72 -14.43
N GLY A 173 10.42 -2.69 -13.85
CA GLY A 173 10.91 -1.55 -13.04
C GLY A 173 10.61 -1.66 -11.54
N LYS A 174 10.19 -2.82 -11.02
CA LYS A 174 9.90 -3.06 -9.59
C LYS A 174 11.04 -2.62 -8.69
N THR A 175 12.22 -3.17 -8.93
CA THR A 175 13.41 -2.92 -8.10
C THR A 175 13.86 -1.47 -8.23
N ALA A 176 14.08 -0.96 -9.45
CA ALA A 176 14.59 0.38 -9.69
C ALA A 176 13.59 1.51 -9.37
N GLY A 177 12.28 1.25 -9.55
CA GLY A 177 11.22 2.25 -9.39
C GLY A 177 10.57 2.27 -8.02
N LEU A 178 10.72 1.21 -7.21
CA LEU A 178 10.08 1.10 -5.91
C LEU A 178 11.00 0.57 -4.81
N ALA A 179 11.62 -0.62 -4.95
CA ALA A 179 12.40 -1.22 -3.86
C ALA A 179 13.64 -0.37 -3.49
N ILE A 180 14.45 0.03 -4.47
CA ILE A 180 15.61 0.91 -4.23
C ILE A 180 15.17 2.26 -3.66
N PRO A 181 14.17 2.99 -4.23
CA PRO A 181 13.63 4.20 -3.61
C PRO A 181 13.18 4.00 -2.16
N ALA A 182 12.48 2.90 -1.86
CA ALA A 182 12.01 2.59 -0.52
C ALA A 182 13.17 2.48 0.48
N ILE A 183 14.24 1.74 0.14
CA ILE A 183 15.42 1.57 0.98
C ILE A 183 16.19 2.89 1.14
N LEU A 184 16.34 3.68 0.07
CA LEU A 184 17.01 4.98 0.12
C LEU A 184 16.26 6.01 0.97
N GLU A 185 14.94 5.93 1.05
CA GLU A 185 14.09 6.86 1.80
C GLU A 185 13.77 6.36 3.22
N ALA A 186 14.03 5.08 3.54
CA ALA A 186 13.75 4.51 4.85
C ALA A 186 14.53 5.21 5.95
N ALA A 187 13.83 5.69 6.98
CA ALA A 187 14.42 6.36 8.13
C ALA A 187 14.85 5.37 9.25
N GLY A 188 14.16 4.25 9.36
CA GLY A 188 14.42 3.20 10.35
C GLY A 188 15.27 2.06 9.80
N SER A 189 15.25 0.95 10.52
CA SER A 189 15.90 -0.29 10.10
C SER A 189 15.28 -0.87 8.84
N VAL A 190 16.09 -1.59 8.07
CA VAL A 190 15.70 -2.22 6.81
C VAL A 190 16.16 -3.66 6.78
N VAL A 191 15.27 -4.56 6.40
CA VAL A 191 15.61 -5.94 5.98
C VAL A 191 15.27 -6.06 4.51
N ALA A 192 16.27 -6.25 3.66
CA ALA A 192 16.12 -6.30 2.21
C ALA A 192 16.58 -7.65 1.68
N VAL A 193 15.67 -8.40 1.08
CA VAL A 193 15.91 -9.73 0.52
C VAL A 193 15.83 -9.68 -0.98
N SER A 194 16.91 -10.05 -1.67
CA SER A 194 16.95 -10.06 -3.12
C SER A 194 17.89 -11.15 -3.66
N VAL A 195 17.56 -11.64 -4.84
CA VAL A 195 18.39 -12.58 -5.61
C VAL A 195 19.46 -11.90 -6.45
N LYS A 196 19.44 -10.59 -6.47
CA LYS A 196 20.38 -9.76 -7.22
C LYS A 196 21.09 -8.81 -6.28
N ARG A 197 22.27 -8.41 -6.69
CA ARG A 197 23.03 -7.37 -5.97
C ARG A 197 22.45 -5.97 -6.12
N ASP A 198 21.47 -5.77 -7.02
CA ASP A 198 20.94 -4.44 -7.37
C ASP A 198 20.52 -3.60 -6.15
N LEU A 199 19.85 -4.24 -5.16
CA LEU A 199 19.46 -3.54 -3.92
C LEU A 199 20.71 -3.11 -3.14
N LEU A 200 21.65 -4.01 -2.97
CA LEU A 200 22.91 -3.74 -2.27
C LEU A 200 23.73 -2.68 -3.01
N ASP A 201 24.03 -2.90 -4.29
CA ASP A 201 24.95 -2.06 -5.07
C ASP A 201 24.48 -0.59 -5.14
N HIS A 202 23.15 -0.34 -5.14
CA HIS A 202 22.62 1.00 -5.27
C HIS A 202 22.17 1.65 -3.96
N THR A 203 22.19 0.94 -2.84
CA THR A 203 21.73 1.50 -1.56
C THR A 203 22.73 1.36 -0.42
N LEU A 204 23.75 0.51 -0.55
CA LEU A 204 24.77 0.22 0.47
C LEU A 204 25.40 1.50 1.03
N ALA A 205 25.91 2.34 0.17
CA ALA A 205 26.59 3.57 0.55
C ALA A 205 25.69 4.52 1.36
N ALA A 206 24.44 4.70 0.91
CA ALA A 206 23.45 5.52 1.60
C ALA A 206 23.03 4.93 2.96
N ARG A 207 23.00 3.61 3.07
CA ARG A 207 22.62 2.92 4.32
C ARG A 207 23.77 2.92 5.33
N ARG A 208 25.02 2.72 4.89
CA ARG A 208 26.22 2.88 5.76
C ARG A 208 26.32 4.28 6.37
N ALA A 209 25.95 5.31 5.64
CA ALA A 209 25.91 6.67 6.15
C ALA A 209 24.82 6.93 7.24
N ARG A 210 23.87 6.00 7.42
CA ARG A 210 22.76 6.11 8.37
C ARG A 210 22.91 5.22 9.59
N GLY A 211 23.50 4.05 9.43
CA GLY A 211 23.63 3.07 10.50
C GLY A 211 24.45 1.86 10.08
N GLU A 212 24.48 0.86 10.92
CA GLU A 212 25.17 -0.39 10.68
C GLU A 212 24.57 -1.12 9.47
N VAL A 213 25.43 -1.72 8.65
CA VAL A 213 25.02 -2.54 7.52
C VAL A 213 25.59 -3.94 7.66
N LEU A 214 24.68 -4.89 7.73
CA LEU A 214 24.92 -6.31 7.81
C LEU A 214 24.60 -6.96 6.47
N ILE A 215 25.46 -7.85 6.00
CA ILE A 215 25.30 -8.53 4.72
C ILE A 215 25.36 -10.03 4.95
N TYR A 216 24.25 -10.71 4.68
CA TYR A 216 24.15 -12.16 4.77
C TYR A 216 24.19 -12.78 3.37
N ASP A 217 25.33 -13.34 3.00
CA ASP A 217 25.57 -14.14 1.80
C ASP A 217 26.08 -15.53 2.17
N PRO A 218 25.20 -16.50 2.49
CA PRO A 218 25.62 -17.81 2.98
C PRO A 218 26.41 -18.64 1.97
N THR A 219 26.38 -18.26 0.69
CA THR A 219 27.11 -19.00 -0.36
C THR A 219 28.44 -18.35 -0.74
N GLY A 220 28.66 -17.09 -0.34
CA GLY A 220 29.80 -16.29 -0.77
C GLY A 220 29.78 -15.94 -2.27
N ALA A 221 28.65 -16.17 -2.94
CA ALA A 221 28.54 -16.00 -4.38
C ALA A 221 28.50 -14.53 -4.82
N ALA A 222 28.16 -13.63 -3.93
CA ALA A 222 28.14 -12.19 -4.21
C ALA A 222 29.55 -11.59 -4.28
N ARG A 223 30.59 -12.32 -3.85
CA ARG A 223 32.00 -11.88 -3.86
C ARG A 223 32.16 -10.47 -3.28
N LEU A 224 31.64 -10.31 -2.09
CA LEU A 224 31.71 -9.04 -1.35
C LEU A 224 33.03 -9.00 -0.58
N ASP A 225 33.53 -7.79 -0.35
CA ASP A 225 34.60 -7.58 0.63
C ASP A 225 34.10 -8.00 2.00
N ASP A 226 34.98 -8.47 2.88
CA ASP A 226 34.63 -9.06 4.19
C ASP A 226 33.94 -8.07 5.15
N GLU A 227 33.89 -6.80 4.81
CA GLU A 227 33.32 -5.75 5.66
C GLU A 227 31.79 -5.84 5.74
N GLY A 228 31.29 -6.14 6.92
CA GLY A 228 29.85 -6.25 7.19
C GLY A 228 29.27 -7.63 6.86
N LEU A 229 30.09 -8.62 6.50
CA LEU A 229 29.62 -9.99 6.35
C LEU A 229 29.24 -10.58 7.70
N VAL A 230 28.05 -11.17 7.75
CA VAL A 230 27.47 -11.80 8.94
C VAL A 230 26.97 -13.21 8.61
N GLY A 231 26.84 -14.00 9.66
CA GLY A 231 26.27 -15.35 9.60
C GLY A 231 24.99 -15.44 10.41
N TRP A 232 24.30 -16.53 10.18
CA TRP A 232 23.19 -16.93 11.02
C TRP A 232 23.29 -18.42 11.32
N ASP A 233 23.55 -18.74 12.59
CA ASP A 233 23.43 -20.08 13.13
C ASP A 233 22.14 -20.15 13.94
N PRO A 234 21.11 -20.90 13.49
CA PRO A 234 19.88 -21.10 14.25
C PRO A 234 20.13 -21.58 15.68
N VAL A 235 21.18 -22.37 15.91
CA VAL A 235 21.55 -22.92 17.23
C VAL A 235 21.88 -21.81 18.23
N ALA A 236 22.52 -20.73 17.77
CA ALA A 236 22.92 -19.61 18.65
C ALA A 236 21.75 -18.95 19.40
N SER A 237 20.54 -19.08 18.87
CA SER A 237 19.31 -18.51 19.47
C SER A 237 18.49 -19.55 20.26
N CYS A 238 18.98 -20.80 20.41
CA CYS A 238 18.22 -21.92 20.98
C CYS A 238 18.62 -22.29 22.41
N ALA A 239 19.03 -21.31 23.22
CA ALA A 239 19.43 -21.54 24.62
C ALA A 239 18.26 -22.05 25.51
N GLU A 240 17.03 -21.75 25.15
CA GLU A 240 15.82 -22.13 25.88
C GLU A 240 14.87 -22.97 25.02
N TRP A 241 14.10 -23.87 25.66
CA TRP A 241 13.16 -24.74 24.94
C TRP A 241 12.11 -24.00 24.09
N PRO A 242 11.47 -22.92 24.57
CA PRO A 242 10.53 -22.16 23.76
C PRO A 242 11.16 -21.57 22.49
N GLU A 243 12.40 -21.08 22.58
CA GLU A 243 13.14 -20.52 21.45
C GLU A 243 13.51 -21.60 20.42
N ALA A 244 14.03 -22.74 20.88
CA ALA A 244 14.34 -23.88 20.01
C ALA A 244 13.11 -24.34 19.21
N ARG A 245 11.95 -24.37 19.85
CA ARG A 245 10.67 -24.70 19.19
C ARG A 245 10.28 -23.65 18.15
N ARG A 246 10.50 -22.37 18.44
CA ARG A 246 10.16 -21.26 17.53
C ARG A 246 11.07 -21.30 16.30
N ILE A 247 12.37 -21.43 16.50
CA ILE A 247 13.35 -21.55 15.39
C ILE A 247 13.06 -22.78 14.52
N ALA A 248 12.76 -23.93 15.13
CA ALA A 248 12.39 -25.14 14.38
C ALA A 248 11.11 -24.92 13.55
N HIS A 249 10.11 -24.23 14.12
CA HIS A 249 8.90 -23.86 13.40
C HIS A 249 9.22 -22.91 12.23
N ASN A 250 10.03 -21.88 12.42
CA ASN A 250 10.40 -20.90 11.41
C ASN A 250 11.16 -21.58 10.25
N LEU A 251 12.09 -22.49 10.53
CA LEU A 251 12.79 -23.26 9.50
C LEU A 251 11.87 -24.16 8.67
N THR A 252 10.86 -24.78 9.31
CA THR A 252 9.90 -25.64 8.61
C THR A 252 8.86 -24.85 7.83
N SER A 253 8.62 -23.58 8.18
CA SER A 253 7.55 -22.74 7.60
C SER A 253 7.73 -22.51 6.11
N ALA A 254 8.97 -22.40 5.62
CA ALA A 254 9.27 -22.12 4.23
C ALA A 254 8.79 -23.22 3.24
N GLN A 255 8.62 -24.44 3.70
CA GLN A 255 8.26 -25.58 2.83
C GLN A 255 6.75 -25.85 2.73
N GLY A 256 5.93 -25.27 3.62
CA GLY A 256 4.57 -25.76 3.89
C GLY A 256 3.45 -25.31 2.96
N ALA A 257 3.62 -24.31 2.10
CA ALA A 257 2.47 -23.71 1.42
C ALA A 257 1.96 -24.48 0.19
N ALA A 258 2.81 -25.24 -0.49
CA ALA A 258 2.45 -25.92 -1.74
C ALA A 258 1.91 -27.35 -1.57
N GLY A 259 2.15 -27.99 -0.41
CA GLY A 259 1.94 -29.43 -0.21
C GLY A 259 0.59 -29.87 0.38
N GLY A 260 -0.32 -28.97 0.66
CA GLY A 260 -1.61 -29.31 1.29
C GLY A 260 -1.49 -29.79 2.75
N ARG A 261 -2.59 -30.35 3.30
CA ARG A 261 -2.68 -30.76 4.70
C ARG A 261 -1.71 -31.87 5.10
N ASP A 262 -1.42 -32.77 4.19
CA ASP A 262 -0.51 -33.89 4.46
C ASP A 262 0.93 -33.41 4.62
N ALA A 263 1.38 -32.47 3.78
CA ALA A 263 2.71 -31.88 3.93
C ALA A 263 2.83 -31.08 5.23
N GLU A 264 1.79 -30.36 5.61
CA GLU A 264 1.76 -29.63 6.89
C GLU A 264 1.93 -30.55 8.09
N PHE A 265 1.27 -31.70 8.09
CA PHE A 265 1.40 -32.70 9.14
C PHE A 265 2.87 -33.17 9.29
N TRP A 266 3.54 -33.50 8.18
CA TRP A 266 4.94 -33.94 8.21
C TRP A 266 5.89 -32.84 8.66
N LEU A 267 5.66 -31.59 8.24
CA LEU A 267 6.48 -30.45 8.68
C LEU A 267 6.33 -30.17 10.18
N GLN A 268 5.14 -30.33 10.75
CA GLN A 268 4.93 -30.20 12.20
C GLN A 268 5.68 -31.30 12.96
N LEU A 269 5.72 -32.53 12.44
CA LEU A 269 6.50 -33.62 13.03
C LEU A 269 8.01 -33.40 12.89
N ALA A 270 8.46 -32.88 11.74
CA ALA A 270 9.85 -32.51 11.53
C ALA A 270 10.28 -31.38 12.50
N ALA A 271 9.46 -30.34 12.68
CA ALA A 271 9.72 -29.30 13.67
C ALA A 271 9.85 -29.87 15.10
N LYS A 272 9.01 -30.86 15.44
CA LYS A 272 9.07 -31.54 16.74
C LYS A 272 10.36 -32.38 16.94
N LEU A 273 10.98 -32.86 15.84
CA LEU A 273 12.28 -33.50 15.87
C LEU A 273 13.43 -32.50 15.90
N ILE A 274 13.37 -31.45 15.07
CA ILE A 274 14.43 -30.44 14.92
C ILE A 274 14.62 -29.64 16.21
N ALA A 275 13.54 -29.25 16.91
CA ALA A 275 13.62 -28.40 18.09
C ALA A 275 14.52 -29.00 19.22
N PRO A 276 14.37 -30.27 19.64
CA PRO A 276 15.27 -30.88 20.62
C PRO A 276 16.72 -30.98 20.13
N LEU A 277 16.95 -31.19 18.82
CA LEU A 277 18.28 -31.22 18.24
C LEU A 277 18.98 -29.87 18.33
N LEU A 278 18.25 -28.79 18.02
CA LEU A 278 18.73 -27.39 18.17
C LEU A 278 19.11 -27.09 19.62
N LEU A 279 18.21 -27.40 20.56
CA LEU A 279 18.46 -27.17 21.99
C LEU A 279 19.67 -27.99 22.50
N ALA A 280 19.77 -29.26 22.11
CA ALA A 280 20.91 -30.09 22.48
C ALA A 280 22.24 -29.56 21.91
N ALA A 281 22.24 -29.04 20.69
CA ALA A 281 23.40 -28.40 20.11
C ALA A 281 23.76 -27.11 20.86
N ALA A 282 22.79 -26.26 21.16
CA ALA A 282 22.99 -25.00 21.91
C ALA A 282 23.56 -25.25 23.32
N GLY A 283 23.23 -26.36 23.97
CA GLY A 283 23.74 -26.76 25.28
C GLY A 283 25.16 -27.28 25.30
N ARG A 284 25.82 -27.38 24.14
CA ARG A 284 27.22 -27.84 24.04
C ARG A 284 28.18 -26.68 23.83
N ASP A 285 29.35 -26.78 24.40
CA ASP A 285 30.46 -25.87 24.09
C ASP A 285 30.83 -25.97 22.61
N GLY A 286 30.67 -24.86 21.87
CA GLY A 286 30.92 -24.79 20.44
C GLY A 286 29.92 -25.58 19.57
N GLY A 287 28.76 -25.93 20.12
CA GLY A 287 27.70 -26.58 19.37
C GLY A 287 27.13 -25.68 18.27
N SER A 288 26.75 -26.26 17.15
CA SER A 288 26.36 -25.53 15.93
C SER A 288 25.43 -26.36 15.06
N MET A 289 24.94 -25.77 13.95
CA MET A 289 24.15 -26.51 12.95
C MET A 289 24.88 -27.72 12.38
N ARG A 290 26.22 -27.78 12.41
CA ARG A 290 26.99 -28.98 12.02
C ARG A 290 26.63 -30.17 12.89
N ASP A 291 26.46 -29.99 14.21
CA ASP A 291 26.07 -31.06 15.12
C ASP A 291 24.64 -31.51 14.81
N VAL A 292 23.73 -30.58 14.62
CA VAL A 292 22.32 -30.87 14.29
C VAL A 292 22.19 -31.70 13.03
N VAL A 293 22.88 -31.31 11.94
CA VAL A 293 22.89 -32.06 10.68
C VAL A 293 23.54 -33.41 10.88
N GLY A 294 24.69 -33.48 11.57
CA GLY A 294 25.38 -34.73 11.84
C GLY A 294 24.56 -35.75 12.65
N TRP A 295 23.80 -35.27 13.65
CA TRP A 295 22.89 -36.15 14.42
C TRP A 295 21.69 -36.60 13.60
N LEU A 296 21.18 -35.71 12.73
CA LEU A 296 20.07 -36.06 11.86
C LEU A 296 20.48 -37.12 10.84
N ASP A 297 21.60 -36.90 10.14
CA ASP A 297 22.13 -37.81 9.11
C ASP A 297 22.51 -39.20 9.68
N SER A 298 23.03 -39.25 10.93
CA SER A 298 23.40 -40.49 11.59
C SER A 298 22.27 -41.18 12.34
N GLY A 299 21.13 -40.52 12.52
CA GLY A 299 20.03 -40.99 13.37
C GLY A 299 20.43 -41.08 14.85
N GLU A 300 21.33 -40.18 15.32
CA GLU A 300 21.89 -40.20 16.67
C GLU A 300 20.84 -39.87 17.74
N GLN A 301 20.47 -40.83 18.54
CA GLN A 301 19.45 -40.65 19.59
C GLN A 301 20.06 -40.66 21.00
N THR A 302 21.12 -41.42 21.22
CA THR A 302 21.69 -41.63 22.55
C THR A 302 22.39 -40.37 23.06
N ALA A 303 23.25 -39.78 22.24
CA ALA A 303 23.98 -38.58 22.62
C ALA A 303 23.02 -37.39 22.82
N VAL A 304 22.05 -37.19 21.92
CA VAL A 304 21.06 -36.14 22.03
C VAL A 304 20.21 -36.31 23.31
N SER A 305 19.70 -37.52 23.56
CA SER A 305 18.90 -37.79 24.77
C SER A 305 19.70 -37.53 26.06
N ARG A 306 20.98 -37.92 26.09
CA ARG A 306 21.86 -37.66 27.23
C ARG A 306 22.06 -36.17 27.46
N ILE A 307 22.37 -35.42 26.41
CA ILE A 307 22.57 -33.96 26.52
C ILE A 307 21.29 -33.25 27.06
N LEU A 308 20.12 -33.59 26.54
CA LEU A 308 18.87 -33.01 27.00
C LEU A 308 18.58 -33.29 28.47
N VAL A 309 18.96 -34.50 28.98
CA VAL A 309 18.88 -34.84 30.40
C VAL A 309 19.87 -34.04 31.23
N GLU A 310 21.13 -33.93 30.76
CA GLU A 310 22.19 -33.13 31.41
C GLU A 310 21.81 -31.63 31.50
N LEU A 311 21.13 -31.08 30.49
CA LEU A 311 20.61 -29.71 30.49
C LEU A 311 19.44 -29.49 31.45
N GLY A 312 18.83 -30.58 31.94
CA GLY A 312 17.67 -30.47 32.82
C GLY A 312 16.38 -30.05 32.14
N GLU A 313 16.23 -30.38 30.84
CA GLU A 313 15.09 -29.99 30.00
C GLU A 313 14.15 -31.20 29.75
N PRO A 314 13.28 -31.53 30.72
CA PRO A 314 12.48 -32.77 30.66
C PRO A 314 11.44 -32.72 29.53
N ASP A 315 10.89 -31.53 29.19
CA ASP A 315 9.89 -31.39 28.14
C ASP A 315 10.52 -31.61 26.74
N ALA A 316 11.70 -31.06 26.52
CA ALA A 316 12.48 -31.28 25.30
C ALA A 316 12.86 -32.74 25.12
N HIS A 317 13.36 -33.37 26.21
CA HIS A 317 13.69 -34.78 26.24
C HIS A 317 12.46 -35.66 25.96
N ALA A 318 11.33 -35.39 26.62
CA ALA A 318 10.09 -36.12 26.39
C ALA A 318 9.59 -36.00 24.94
N ALA A 319 9.67 -34.80 24.36
CA ALA A 319 9.31 -34.55 22.95
C ALA A 319 10.19 -35.34 21.99
N PHE A 320 11.49 -35.38 22.25
CA PHE A 320 12.47 -36.13 21.47
C PHE A 320 12.20 -37.65 21.53
N VAL A 321 12.11 -38.19 22.74
CA VAL A 321 11.83 -39.63 22.97
C VAL A 321 10.49 -40.05 22.37
N ALA A 322 9.46 -39.24 22.52
CA ALA A 322 8.15 -39.52 21.91
C ALA A 322 8.19 -39.53 20.39
N THR A 323 9.09 -38.76 19.78
CA THR A 323 9.30 -38.78 18.33
C THR A 323 10.07 -40.02 17.89
N CYS A 324 11.14 -40.36 18.59
CA CYS A 324 11.98 -41.54 18.29
C CYS A 324 11.26 -42.88 18.53
N ARG A 325 10.27 -42.94 19.40
CA ARG A 325 9.46 -44.14 19.68
C ARG A 325 8.32 -44.39 18.69
N ARG A 326 8.18 -43.60 17.65
CA ARG A 326 7.18 -43.83 16.61
C ARG A 326 7.49 -45.08 15.79
N GLU A 327 6.45 -45.60 15.14
CA GLU A 327 6.60 -46.66 14.15
C GLU A 327 7.70 -46.30 13.13
N GLU A 328 8.56 -47.25 12.78
CA GLU A 328 9.74 -47.08 11.95
C GLU A 328 9.46 -46.37 10.64
N ARG A 329 8.35 -46.72 9.98
CA ARG A 329 7.92 -46.06 8.72
C ARG A 329 7.60 -44.60 8.93
N THR A 330 6.91 -44.27 10.01
CA THR A 330 6.55 -42.88 10.36
C THR A 330 7.80 -42.10 10.74
N LEU A 331 8.68 -42.70 11.53
CA LEU A 331 9.94 -42.09 11.96
C LEU A 331 10.84 -41.78 10.74
N SER A 332 11.00 -42.73 9.82
CA SER A 332 11.75 -42.52 8.57
C SER A 332 11.22 -41.35 7.76
N SER A 333 9.88 -41.18 7.66
CA SER A 333 9.27 -40.05 6.97
C SER A 333 9.53 -38.72 7.70
N VAL A 334 9.55 -38.71 9.04
CA VAL A 334 9.88 -37.52 9.84
C VAL A 334 11.33 -37.11 9.63
N TYR A 335 12.28 -38.08 9.66
CA TYR A 335 13.70 -37.81 9.38
C TYR A 335 13.89 -37.25 7.96
N ALA A 336 13.34 -37.90 6.94
CA ALA A 336 13.43 -37.44 5.56
C ALA A 336 12.85 -36.00 5.37
N THR A 337 11.77 -35.68 6.09
CA THR A 337 11.21 -34.33 6.06
C THR A 337 12.14 -33.33 6.77
N ALA A 338 12.72 -33.68 7.90
CA ALA A 338 13.66 -32.85 8.63
C ALA A 338 14.95 -32.62 7.82
N GLU A 339 15.49 -33.65 7.16
CA GLU A 339 16.63 -33.55 6.23
C GLU A 339 16.32 -32.59 5.08
N ALA A 340 15.14 -32.67 4.48
CA ALA A 340 14.71 -31.75 3.43
C ALA A 340 14.63 -30.28 3.91
N VAL A 341 14.16 -30.05 5.14
CA VAL A 341 14.13 -28.72 5.76
C VAL A 341 15.54 -28.20 6.02
N LEU A 342 16.43 -29.01 6.54
CA LEU A 342 17.81 -28.66 6.90
C LEU A 342 18.80 -28.81 5.73
N ALA A 343 18.36 -29.21 4.54
CA ALA A 343 19.19 -29.38 3.36
C ALA A 343 20.11 -28.18 3.03
N PRO A 344 19.74 -26.91 3.25
CA PRO A 344 20.66 -25.79 3.08
C PRO A 344 21.96 -25.94 3.88
N PHE A 345 21.89 -26.47 5.09
CA PHE A 345 23.04 -26.64 5.99
C PHE A 345 23.94 -27.83 5.61
N SER A 346 23.54 -28.68 4.66
CA SER A 346 24.44 -29.69 4.08
C SER A 346 25.47 -29.11 3.11
N ASP A 347 25.29 -27.83 2.70
CA ASP A 347 26.28 -27.11 1.88
C ASP A 347 27.44 -26.62 2.76
N PRO A 348 28.71 -27.00 2.45
CA PRO A 348 29.87 -26.54 3.21
C PRO A 348 30.01 -24.99 3.25
N ALA A 349 29.54 -24.26 2.23
CA ALA A 349 29.58 -22.81 2.24
C ALA A 349 28.59 -22.22 3.25
N VAL A 350 27.37 -22.75 3.29
CA VAL A 350 26.36 -22.38 4.27
C VAL A 350 26.83 -22.70 5.69
N LEU A 351 27.38 -23.89 5.93
CA LEU A 351 27.96 -24.24 7.25
C LEU A 351 29.12 -23.32 7.65
N ARG A 352 29.98 -22.92 6.71
CA ARG A 352 31.01 -21.91 7.02
C ARG A 352 30.40 -20.54 7.37
N SER A 353 29.31 -20.16 6.72
CA SER A 353 28.67 -18.87 7.04
C SER A 353 28.10 -18.82 8.47
N THR A 354 27.76 -19.97 9.08
CA THR A 354 27.28 -20.01 10.47
C THR A 354 28.38 -19.67 11.49
N THR A 355 29.66 -19.66 11.10
CA THR A 355 30.78 -19.31 11.99
C THR A 355 31.17 -17.82 11.93
N LEU A 356 30.54 -17.04 11.05
CA LEU A 356 30.72 -15.59 10.97
C LEU A 356 30.07 -14.89 12.17
N PRO A 357 30.34 -13.57 12.39
CA PRO A 357 29.63 -12.78 13.40
C PRO A 357 28.13 -12.96 13.25
N GLN A 358 27.45 -13.31 14.34
CA GLN A 358 26.05 -13.71 14.31
C GLN A 358 25.11 -12.51 14.17
N ILE A 359 24.07 -12.68 13.36
CA ILE A 359 22.96 -11.74 13.26
C ILE A 359 22.17 -11.77 14.58
N ASP A 360 22.19 -10.67 15.32
CA ASP A 360 21.28 -10.45 16.43
C ASP A 360 20.00 -9.76 15.93
N PRO A 361 18.83 -10.41 15.99
CA PRO A 361 17.57 -9.80 15.58
C PRO A 361 17.25 -8.48 16.30
N HIS A 362 17.62 -8.36 17.58
CA HIS A 362 17.37 -7.13 18.34
C HIS A 362 18.25 -5.97 17.86
N ALA A 363 19.54 -6.22 17.56
CA ALA A 363 20.43 -5.23 16.99
C ALA A 363 19.99 -4.77 15.59
N VAL A 364 19.48 -5.70 14.76
CA VAL A 364 18.90 -5.35 13.44
C VAL A 364 17.72 -4.40 13.58
N LEU A 365 16.94 -4.49 14.66
CA LEU A 365 15.76 -3.65 14.89
C LEU A 365 16.09 -2.29 15.51
N ASP A 366 17.33 -2.07 15.92
CA ASP A 366 17.75 -0.83 16.56
C ASP A 366 18.22 0.22 15.54
N GLY A 367 17.79 1.46 15.77
CA GLY A 367 18.22 2.61 14.99
C GLY A 367 17.86 2.54 13.51
N ALA A 368 18.87 2.69 12.64
CA ALA A 368 18.74 2.65 11.19
C ALA A 368 19.59 1.52 10.58
N SER A 369 19.75 0.40 11.29
CA SER A 369 20.50 -0.75 10.82
C SER A 369 19.89 -1.32 9.53
N THR A 370 20.72 -1.95 8.70
CA THR A 370 20.26 -2.56 7.45
C THR A 370 20.84 -3.95 7.32
N LEU A 371 19.95 -4.94 7.15
CA LEU A 371 20.34 -6.29 6.80
C LEU A 371 19.98 -6.56 5.32
N TYR A 372 21.01 -6.84 4.53
CA TYR A 372 20.84 -7.38 3.19
C TYR A 372 20.98 -8.90 3.22
N VAL A 373 19.96 -9.59 2.71
CA VAL A 373 19.98 -11.03 2.48
C VAL A 373 20.11 -11.26 0.99
N VAL A 374 21.26 -11.80 0.57
CA VAL A 374 21.62 -11.95 -0.84
C VAL A 374 21.78 -13.41 -1.18
N ALA A 375 21.14 -13.86 -2.26
CA ALA A 375 21.32 -15.21 -2.78
C ALA A 375 21.38 -15.21 -4.31
N PRO A 376 22.21 -16.07 -4.92
CA PRO A 376 22.17 -16.29 -6.36
C PRO A 376 20.82 -16.86 -6.79
N ALA A 377 20.33 -16.43 -7.94
CA ALA A 377 19.05 -16.91 -8.48
C ALA A 377 18.96 -18.45 -8.60
N LYS A 378 20.08 -19.12 -8.88
CA LYS A 378 20.17 -20.58 -8.99
C LYS A 378 19.98 -21.33 -7.66
N ASP A 379 20.22 -20.66 -6.52
CA ASP A 379 20.19 -21.26 -5.19
C ASP A 379 18.94 -20.88 -4.38
N GLN A 380 18.02 -20.09 -4.95
CA GLN A 380 16.83 -19.56 -4.28
C GLN A 380 15.98 -20.63 -3.60
N GLU A 381 15.57 -21.63 -4.36
CA GLU A 381 14.71 -22.71 -3.87
C GLU A 381 15.39 -23.50 -2.74
N ARG A 382 16.66 -23.79 -2.92
CA ARG A 382 17.47 -24.54 -1.95
C ARG A 382 17.67 -23.76 -0.64
N LEU A 383 17.89 -22.44 -0.71
CA LEU A 383 18.13 -21.58 0.46
C LEU A 383 16.86 -20.99 1.07
N ALA A 384 15.72 -21.19 0.44
CA ALA A 384 14.44 -20.63 0.88
C ALA A 384 14.11 -20.92 2.37
N PRO A 385 14.31 -22.15 2.91
CA PRO A 385 14.08 -22.43 4.33
C PRO A 385 14.98 -21.59 5.25
N LEU A 386 16.23 -21.42 4.88
CA LEU A 386 17.22 -20.65 5.64
C LEU A 386 16.82 -19.17 5.72
N PHE A 387 16.46 -18.56 4.57
CA PHE A 387 16.07 -17.15 4.53
C PHE A 387 14.72 -16.88 5.20
N ALA A 388 13.74 -17.76 4.97
CA ALA A 388 12.44 -17.62 5.63
C ALA A 388 12.60 -17.75 7.16
N GLY A 389 13.39 -18.70 7.63
CA GLY A 389 13.68 -18.89 9.05
C GLY A 389 14.33 -17.65 9.69
N LEU A 390 15.34 -17.07 9.04
CA LEU A 390 15.99 -15.84 9.51
C LEU A 390 15.01 -14.67 9.56
N ILE A 391 14.21 -14.46 8.50
CA ILE A 391 13.30 -13.32 8.43
C ILE A 391 12.18 -13.48 9.46
N GLU A 392 11.62 -14.68 9.60
CA GLU A 392 10.61 -14.95 10.63
C GLU A 392 11.18 -14.73 12.04
N HIS A 393 12.44 -15.11 12.29
CA HIS A 393 13.11 -14.83 13.56
C HIS A 393 13.22 -13.32 13.85
N ILE A 394 13.56 -12.51 12.85
CA ILE A 394 13.62 -11.03 13.00
C ILE A 394 12.21 -10.45 13.21
N VAL A 395 11.22 -10.94 12.48
CA VAL A 395 9.81 -10.54 12.63
C VAL A 395 9.31 -10.89 14.02
N ASP A 396 9.59 -12.10 14.54
CA ASP A 396 9.23 -12.52 15.90
C ASP A 396 9.83 -11.59 16.96
N ALA A 397 11.10 -11.19 16.80
CA ALA A 397 11.74 -10.22 17.70
C ALA A 397 11.03 -8.85 17.66
N ALA A 398 10.60 -8.39 16.46
CA ALA A 398 9.84 -7.15 16.33
C ALA A 398 8.46 -7.24 16.99
N TYR A 399 7.78 -8.39 16.89
CA TYR A 399 6.51 -8.65 17.58
C TYR A 399 6.68 -8.69 19.09
N ALA A 400 7.72 -9.38 19.59
CA ALA A 400 8.05 -9.42 21.01
C ALA A 400 8.34 -8.01 21.57
N ARG A 401 9.09 -7.20 20.82
CA ARG A 401 9.38 -5.80 21.14
C ARG A 401 8.11 -4.95 21.22
N ALA A 402 7.21 -5.12 20.26
CA ALA A 402 5.94 -4.41 20.22
C ALA A 402 4.99 -4.85 21.37
N ALA A 403 4.95 -6.16 21.68
CA ALA A 403 4.21 -6.70 22.83
C ALA A 403 4.71 -6.15 24.17
N ALA A 404 6.02 -5.82 24.26
CA ALA A 404 6.62 -5.12 25.41
C ALA A 404 6.37 -3.60 25.39
N GLY A 405 5.47 -3.08 24.53
CA GLY A 405 5.14 -1.66 24.43
C GLY A 405 6.17 -0.79 23.71
N ARG A 406 7.11 -1.39 22.99
CA ARG A 406 8.20 -0.69 22.28
C ARG A 406 8.24 -1.08 20.80
N PRO A 407 7.18 -0.81 20.00
CA PRO A 407 7.20 -1.09 18.56
C PRO A 407 8.37 -0.38 17.88
N CYS A 408 8.80 -0.88 16.72
CA CYS A 408 9.87 -0.24 15.96
C CYS A 408 9.48 1.19 15.56
N GLU A 409 10.28 2.17 15.96
CA GLU A 409 10.08 3.58 15.63
C GLU A 409 11.44 4.29 15.42
N PRO A 410 11.73 4.73 14.17
CA PRO A 410 10.93 4.57 12.96
C PRO A 410 10.67 3.10 12.59
N SER A 411 9.61 2.84 11.81
CA SER A 411 9.20 1.47 11.47
C SER A 411 10.30 0.70 10.72
N LEU A 412 10.41 -0.60 11.03
CA LEU A 412 11.19 -1.54 10.22
C LEU A 412 10.59 -1.61 8.81
N LEU A 413 11.41 -1.43 7.79
CA LEU A 413 11.05 -1.67 6.40
C LEU A 413 11.50 -3.08 5.99
N LEU A 414 10.56 -3.98 5.72
CA LEU A 414 10.81 -5.32 5.20
C LEU A 414 10.54 -5.33 3.68
N VAL A 415 11.59 -5.48 2.89
CA VAL A 415 11.51 -5.54 1.42
C VAL A 415 11.77 -6.97 0.96
N LEU A 416 10.74 -7.62 0.46
CA LEU A 416 10.78 -8.98 -0.08
C LEU A 416 10.75 -8.91 -1.61
N ASP A 417 11.91 -8.77 -2.25
CA ASP A 417 12.03 -8.81 -3.70
C ASP A 417 11.96 -10.28 -4.16
N GLU A 418 10.92 -10.63 -4.91
CA GLU A 418 10.53 -12.01 -5.23
C GLU A 418 10.07 -12.84 -4.00
N ALA A 419 9.10 -12.31 -3.26
CA ALA A 419 8.59 -12.89 -2.00
C ALA A 419 8.18 -14.38 -2.09
N ALA A 420 7.76 -14.87 -3.26
CA ALA A 420 7.37 -16.26 -3.43
C ALA A 420 8.55 -17.23 -3.54
N ASN A 421 9.70 -16.78 -4.01
CA ASN A 421 10.83 -17.65 -4.35
C ASN A 421 11.98 -17.54 -3.36
N THR A 422 12.37 -16.31 -3.00
CA THR A 422 13.59 -16.05 -2.22
C THR A 422 13.38 -16.26 -0.73
N ALA A 423 12.29 -15.72 -0.21
CA ALA A 423 11.92 -15.85 1.20
C ALA A 423 10.42 -16.10 1.31
N PRO A 424 9.99 -17.32 1.03
CA PRO A 424 8.58 -17.69 1.06
C PRO A 424 8.09 -17.85 2.50
N ILE A 425 7.94 -16.73 3.17
CA ILE A 425 7.48 -16.65 4.55
C ILE A 425 6.03 -17.17 4.63
N ARG A 426 5.81 -18.26 5.34
CA ARG A 426 4.48 -18.86 5.47
C ARG A 426 3.47 -17.90 6.09
N ASN A 427 3.91 -17.14 7.09
CA ASN A 427 3.09 -16.21 7.84
C ASN A 427 2.92 -14.85 7.13
N LEU A 428 3.34 -14.70 5.87
CA LEU A 428 3.17 -13.46 5.12
C LEU A 428 1.71 -12.95 5.09
N PRO A 429 0.68 -13.81 4.95
CA PRO A 429 -0.71 -13.36 5.05
C PRO A 429 -1.05 -12.68 6.39
N GLN A 430 -0.55 -13.23 7.50
CA GLN A 430 -0.73 -12.69 8.84
C GLN A 430 0.12 -11.43 9.06
N ILE A 431 1.38 -11.45 8.62
CA ILE A 431 2.29 -10.30 8.68
C ILE A 431 1.67 -9.13 7.92
N ALA A 432 1.15 -9.34 6.71
CA ALA A 432 0.49 -8.31 5.93
C ALA A 432 -0.71 -7.66 6.66
N ALA A 433 -1.43 -8.45 7.48
CA ALA A 433 -2.58 -7.98 8.25
C ALA A 433 -2.19 -7.21 9.51
N THR A 434 -1.11 -7.61 10.20
CA THR A 434 -0.83 -7.16 11.57
C THR A 434 0.44 -6.32 11.73
N ALA A 435 1.35 -6.37 10.76
CA ALA A 435 2.67 -5.75 10.80
C ALA A 435 2.65 -4.24 11.09
N ALA A 436 1.67 -3.51 10.56
CA ALA A 436 1.53 -2.07 10.77
C ALA A 436 1.40 -1.70 12.26
N GLY A 437 0.64 -2.50 13.03
CA GLY A 437 0.50 -2.33 14.49
C GLY A 437 1.78 -2.62 15.26
N GLN A 438 2.66 -3.45 14.70
CA GLN A 438 3.93 -3.86 15.32
C GLN A 438 5.11 -2.97 14.92
N GLY A 439 4.87 -1.91 14.15
CA GLY A 439 5.93 -1.03 13.68
C GLY A 439 6.71 -1.61 12.49
N ILE A 440 6.11 -2.50 11.70
CA ILE A 440 6.71 -3.09 10.50
C ILE A 440 5.96 -2.62 9.27
N GLN A 441 6.67 -2.16 8.24
CA GLN A 441 6.15 -1.83 6.93
C GLN A 441 6.66 -2.85 5.91
N VAL A 442 5.75 -3.57 5.25
CA VAL A 442 6.10 -4.66 4.33
C VAL A 442 5.93 -4.23 2.88
N VAL A 443 6.92 -4.55 2.07
CA VAL A 443 6.88 -4.46 0.61
C VAL A 443 7.05 -5.86 0.04
N SER A 444 5.95 -6.44 -0.44
CA SER A 444 5.94 -7.78 -1.04
C SER A 444 5.90 -7.67 -2.56
N VAL A 445 6.91 -8.19 -3.23
CA VAL A 445 7.04 -8.13 -4.68
C VAL A 445 6.80 -9.51 -5.29
N PHE A 446 5.87 -9.59 -6.24
CA PHE A 446 5.56 -10.79 -7.03
C PHE A 446 5.70 -10.52 -8.52
N GLN A 447 5.97 -11.54 -9.31
CA GLN A 447 5.99 -11.41 -10.75
C GLN A 447 4.57 -11.34 -11.33
N ASP A 448 3.67 -12.18 -10.78
CA ASP A 448 2.25 -12.23 -11.12
C ASP A 448 1.44 -12.85 -9.95
N LEU A 449 0.12 -12.82 -10.03
CA LEU A 449 -0.75 -13.41 -9.02
C LEU A 449 -0.82 -14.95 -9.11
N ALA A 450 -0.43 -15.54 -10.23
CA ALA A 450 -0.35 -17.00 -10.35
C ALA A 450 0.80 -17.54 -9.50
N GLN A 451 1.96 -16.84 -9.48
CA GLN A 451 3.09 -17.16 -8.60
C GLN A 451 2.69 -17.08 -7.12
N ALA A 452 2.00 -16.01 -6.71
CA ALA A 452 1.51 -15.87 -5.34
C ALA A 452 0.58 -17.03 -4.95
N ARG A 453 -0.37 -17.40 -5.82
CA ARG A 453 -1.27 -18.53 -5.59
C ARG A 453 -0.57 -19.88 -5.63
N GLY A 454 0.39 -20.08 -6.53
CA GLY A 454 1.21 -21.31 -6.56
C GLY A 454 1.92 -21.53 -5.24
N ARG A 455 2.38 -20.47 -4.59
CA ARG A 455 3.11 -20.52 -3.32
C ARG A 455 2.22 -20.60 -2.09
N TYR A 456 1.17 -19.77 -2.01
CA TYR A 456 0.34 -19.59 -0.82
C TYR A 456 -1.05 -20.21 -0.92
N GLY A 457 -1.39 -20.84 -2.06
CA GLY A 457 -2.72 -21.39 -2.26
C GLY A 457 -3.81 -20.33 -2.14
N GLU A 458 -4.86 -20.64 -1.38
CA GLU A 458 -5.96 -19.70 -1.11
C GLU A 458 -5.56 -18.53 -0.19
N ALA A 459 -4.52 -18.69 0.63
CA ALA A 459 -4.00 -17.62 1.47
C ALA A 459 -3.40 -16.45 0.67
N ALA A 460 -3.13 -16.64 -0.65
CA ALA A 460 -2.76 -15.54 -1.54
C ALA A 460 -3.85 -14.45 -1.62
N ASP A 461 -5.12 -14.81 -1.53
CA ASP A 461 -6.22 -13.84 -1.51
C ASP A 461 -6.22 -13.01 -0.21
N THR A 462 -5.79 -13.60 0.91
CA THR A 462 -5.55 -12.90 2.18
C THR A 462 -4.38 -11.92 2.07
N ILE A 463 -3.28 -12.31 1.41
CA ILE A 463 -2.16 -11.40 1.12
C ILE A 463 -2.65 -10.20 0.31
N LEU A 464 -3.40 -10.45 -0.77
CA LEU A 464 -3.98 -9.40 -1.61
C LEU A 464 -4.91 -8.48 -0.82
N ALA A 465 -5.79 -9.03 0.02
CA ALA A 465 -6.75 -8.25 0.79
C ALA A 465 -6.06 -7.33 1.82
N ASN A 466 -5.03 -7.83 2.50
CA ASN A 466 -4.37 -7.13 3.60
C ASN A 466 -3.31 -6.11 3.16
N HIS A 467 -2.77 -6.19 1.95
CA HIS A 467 -1.93 -5.13 1.42
C HIS A 467 -2.81 -3.95 0.98
N ARG A 468 -2.78 -2.87 1.76
CA ARG A 468 -3.61 -1.69 1.51
C ARG A 468 -3.29 -0.99 0.20
N ALA A 469 -2.00 -0.92 -0.16
CA ALA A 469 -1.51 -0.46 -1.44
C ALA A 469 -1.18 -1.64 -2.36
N LYS A 470 -1.70 -1.64 -3.57
CA LYS A 470 -1.41 -2.64 -4.60
C LYS A 470 -0.98 -1.92 -5.87
N LEU A 471 0.26 -2.15 -6.30
CA LEU A 471 0.83 -1.59 -7.52
C LEU A 471 0.94 -2.67 -8.59
N PHE A 472 0.35 -2.43 -9.74
CA PHE A 472 0.42 -3.30 -10.90
C PHE A 472 1.19 -2.59 -12.01
N LEU A 473 2.34 -3.15 -12.38
CA LEU A 473 3.29 -2.53 -13.28
C LEU A 473 3.06 -2.93 -14.75
N SER A 474 3.83 -2.33 -15.65
CA SER A 474 3.73 -2.62 -17.08
C SER A 474 4.11 -4.07 -17.43
N GLY A 475 3.57 -4.60 -18.53
CA GLY A 475 3.95 -5.90 -19.08
C GLY A 475 3.21 -7.10 -18.50
N ILE A 476 2.22 -6.91 -17.62
CA ILE A 476 1.39 -8.00 -17.09
C ILE A 476 0.64 -8.68 -18.23
N SER A 477 0.78 -10.01 -18.33
CA SER A 477 0.17 -10.81 -19.39
C SER A 477 -0.56 -12.05 -18.87
N ASP A 478 -0.40 -12.41 -17.59
CA ASP A 478 -1.08 -13.56 -17.02
C ASP A 478 -2.60 -13.30 -16.83
N ALA A 479 -3.40 -14.30 -17.20
CA ALA A 479 -4.84 -14.15 -17.22
C ALA A 479 -5.46 -13.89 -15.84
N ARG A 480 -4.86 -14.40 -14.76
CA ARG A 480 -5.38 -14.24 -13.39
C ARG A 480 -5.19 -12.81 -12.89
N THR A 481 -4.03 -12.21 -13.12
CA THR A 481 -3.77 -10.81 -12.74
C THR A 481 -4.65 -9.87 -13.56
N LEU A 482 -4.80 -10.14 -14.87
CA LEU A 482 -5.67 -9.34 -15.75
C LEU A 482 -7.15 -9.42 -15.33
N ASP A 483 -7.64 -10.61 -14.96
CA ASP A 483 -9.01 -10.79 -14.50
C ASP A 483 -9.24 -10.16 -13.11
N TYR A 484 -8.29 -10.32 -12.19
CA TYR A 484 -8.32 -9.63 -10.89
C TYR A 484 -8.42 -8.11 -11.07
N LEU A 485 -7.55 -7.52 -11.89
CA LEU A 485 -7.57 -6.09 -12.17
C LEU A 485 -8.87 -5.67 -12.83
N GLY A 486 -9.34 -6.41 -13.82
CA GLY A 486 -10.60 -6.09 -14.50
C GLY A 486 -11.78 -5.99 -13.53
N ARG A 487 -11.80 -6.84 -12.48
CA ARG A 487 -12.83 -6.80 -11.43
C ARG A 487 -12.56 -5.70 -10.40
N ALA A 488 -11.30 -5.56 -9.96
CA ALA A 488 -10.93 -4.60 -8.93
C ALA A 488 -11.05 -3.13 -9.39
N LEU A 489 -10.84 -2.86 -10.68
CA LEU A 489 -10.96 -1.53 -11.26
C LEU A 489 -12.42 -1.13 -11.53
N GLY A 490 -13.33 -2.11 -11.66
CA GLY A 490 -14.75 -1.88 -11.86
C GLY A 490 -15.12 -1.51 -13.29
N GLU A 491 -16.38 -1.06 -13.47
CA GLU A 491 -16.96 -0.74 -14.78
C GLU A 491 -17.37 0.74 -14.81
N GLU A 492 -17.11 1.39 -15.93
CA GLU A 492 -17.51 2.77 -16.22
C GLU A 492 -18.74 2.79 -17.14
N GLU A 493 -19.57 3.79 -17.01
CA GLU A 493 -20.67 4.04 -17.92
C GLU A 493 -20.18 4.86 -19.11
N VAL A 494 -20.21 4.25 -20.30
CA VAL A 494 -19.87 4.93 -21.54
C VAL A 494 -21.14 5.20 -22.34
N GLY A 495 -21.42 6.44 -22.63
CA GLY A 495 -22.50 6.83 -23.52
C GLY A 495 -22.23 6.35 -24.95
N TYR A 496 -23.22 5.75 -25.58
CA TYR A 496 -23.15 5.45 -27.00
C TYR A 496 -24.34 6.06 -27.74
N GLU A 497 -24.09 6.48 -28.96
CA GLU A 497 -25.10 6.93 -29.90
C GLU A 497 -25.17 5.95 -31.05
N SER A 498 -26.39 5.45 -31.30
CA SER A 498 -26.68 4.62 -32.48
C SER A 498 -27.50 5.43 -33.48
N HIS A 499 -27.02 5.47 -34.71
CA HIS A 499 -27.73 6.09 -35.82
C HIS A 499 -28.26 4.98 -36.72
N THR A 500 -29.57 4.85 -36.76
CA THR A 500 -30.23 3.89 -37.69
C THR A 500 -30.85 4.68 -38.83
N ARG A 501 -30.49 4.36 -40.06
CA ARG A 501 -31.07 4.91 -41.27
C ARG A 501 -32.06 3.92 -41.86
N GLY A 502 -33.33 4.28 -41.84
CA GLY A 502 -34.39 3.44 -42.46
C GLY A 502 -34.39 3.58 -43.97
N GLU A 503 -34.93 2.58 -44.67
CA GLU A 503 -35.01 2.51 -46.16
C GLU A 503 -35.76 3.71 -46.79
N HIS A 504 -36.56 4.44 -46.02
CA HIS A 504 -37.34 5.60 -46.50
C HIS A 504 -36.77 6.94 -46.02
N GLY A 505 -35.45 7.00 -45.70
CA GLY A 505 -34.77 8.27 -45.36
C GLY A 505 -35.01 8.78 -43.92
N SER A 506 -35.77 8.04 -43.10
CA SER A 506 -35.92 8.37 -41.68
C SER A 506 -34.66 8.02 -40.91
N ALA A 507 -34.06 9.03 -40.23
CA ALA A 507 -32.92 8.82 -39.34
C ALA A 507 -33.41 8.76 -37.89
N SER A 508 -33.13 7.64 -37.20
CA SER A 508 -33.36 7.52 -35.76
C SER A 508 -32.03 7.61 -35.02
N ARG A 509 -31.98 8.42 -33.97
CA ARG A 509 -30.85 8.57 -33.10
C ARG A 509 -31.21 8.05 -31.72
N THR A 510 -30.60 6.97 -31.31
CA THR A 510 -30.80 6.38 -29.98
C THR A 510 -29.55 6.67 -29.13
N ARG A 511 -29.75 7.31 -27.98
CA ARG A 511 -28.71 7.48 -26.97
C ARG A 511 -28.95 6.45 -25.88
N GLY A 512 -27.90 5.77 -25.49
CA GLY A 512 -27.91 4.82 -24.37
C GLY A 512 -26.60 4.87 -23.61
N THR A 513 -26.57 4.26 -22.43
CA THR A 513 -25.35 4.01 -21.67
C THR A 513 -25.04 2.53 -21.70
N ARG A 514 -23.77 2.19 -21.81
CA ARG A 514 -23.27 0.82 -21.72
C ARG A 514 -22.21 0.77 -20.62
N GLN A 515 -22.30 -0.23 -19.77
CA GLN A 515 -21.23 -0.53 -18.82
C GLN A 515 -20.08 -1.23 -19.54
N THR A 516 -18.87 -0.69 -19.36
CA THR A 516 -17.62 -1.24 -19.90
C THR A 516 -16.57 -1.25 -18.79
N ARG A 517 -15.67 -2.22 -18.80
CA ARG A 517 -14.56 -2.24 -17.82
C ARG A 517 -13.73 -0.97 -17.92
N LEU A 518 -13.45 -0.31 -16.80
CA LEU A 518 -12.63 0.92 -16.73
C LEU A 518 -11.25 0.69 -17.36
N ALA A 519 -10.66 -0.49 -17.19
CA ALA A 519 -9.47 -0.92 -17.90
C ALA A 519 -9.66 -2.36 -18.40
N PRO A 520 -9.99 -2.56 -19.66
CA PRO A 520 -10.01 -3.89 -20.28
C PRO A 520 -8.59 -4.47 -20.34
N ALA A 521 -8.47 -5.80 -20.47
CA ALA A 521 -7.19 -6.51 -20.40
C ALA A 521 -6.10 -5.95 -21.34
N ASN A 522 -6.48 -5.50 -22.54
CA ASN A 522 -5.56 -4.86 -23.47
C ASN A 522 -5.03 -3.52 -22.95
N ALA A 523 -5.83 -2.73 -22.25
CA ALA A 523 -5.40 -1.46 -21.64
C ALA A 523 -4.47 -1.70 -20.45
N VAL A 524 -4.72 -2.72 -19.63
CA VAL A 524 -3.81 -3.13 -18.54
C VAL A 524 -2.48 -3.63 -19.11
N ARG A 525 -2.51 -4.49 -20.12
CA ARG A 525 -1.30 -4.99 -20.77
C ARG A 525 -0.50 -3.87 -21.45
N GLY A 526 -1.20 -2.84 -21.95
CA GLY A 526 -0.63 -1.69 -22.64
C GLY A 526 -0.12 -0.58 -21.69
N ILE A 527 -0.01 -0.80 -20.39
CA ILE A 527 0.58 0.19 -19.47
C ILE A 527 2.01 0.48 -19.92
N PRO A 528 2.37 1.77 -20.13
CA PRO A 528 3.72 2.13 -20.56
C PRO A 528 4.80 1.73 -19.53
N PRO A 529 6.01 1.38 -19.96
CA PRO A 529 7.14 1.18 -19.06
C PRO A 529 7.39 2.43 -18.19
N GLY A 530 7.52 2.21 -16.88
CA GLY A 530 7.68 3.29 -15.89
C GLY A 530 6.37 3.84 -15.34
N GLU A 531 5.23 3.26 -15.72
CA GLU A 531 3.93 3.52 -15.10
C GLU A 531 3.40 2.32 -14.34
N ALA A 532 2.48 2.58 -13.41
CA ALA A 532 1.79 1.57 -12.61
C ALA A 532 0.32 1.95 -12.38
N ILE A 533 -0.53 0.94 -12.19
CA ILE A 533 -1.87 1.13 -11.64
C ILE A 533 -1.81 0.90 -10.14
N LEU A 534 -2.26 1.90 -9.38
CA LEU A 534 -2.46 1.82 -7.94
C LEU A 534 -3.91 1.49 -7.63
N VAL A 535 -4.12 0.44 -6.85
CA VAL A 535 -5.38 0.13 -6.15
C VAL A 535 -5.13 0.34 -4.66
N TYR A 536 -5.80 1.30 -4.04
CA TYR A 536 -5.57 1.70 -2.65
C TYR A 536 -6.87 1.75 -1.84
N GLY A 537 -7.09 0.74 -1.02
CA GLY A 537 -8.27 0.67 -0.15
C GLY A 537 -9.58 0.95 -0.90
N HIS A 538 -10.32 1.98 -0.45
CA HIS A 538 -11.59 2.42 -1.04
C HIS A 538 -11.45 3.55 -2.08
N LEU A 539 -10.23 4.02 -2.33
CA LEU A 539 -10.00 5.12 -3.27
C LEU A 539 -10.17 4.66 -4.73
N PRO A 540 -10.59 5.55 -5.62
CA PRO A 540 -10.58 5.23 -7.04
C PRO A 540 -9.17 4.81 -7.50
N PRO A 541 -9.06 3.87 -8.45
CA PRO A 541 -7.77 3.44 -8.97
C PRO A 541 -7.02 4.60 -9.63
N ALA A 542 -5.70 4.64 -9.48
CA ALA A 542 -4.87 5.71 -10.02
C ALA A 542 -3.78 5.18 -10.96
N ARG A 543 -3.44 5.95 -11.99
CA ARG A 543 -2.23 5.74 -12.77
C ARG A 543 -1.10 6.58 -12.17
N LEU A 544 0.01 5.93 -11.85
CA LEU A 544 1.19 6.58 -11.27
C LEU A 544 2.38 6.42 -12.21
N ALA A 545 3.16 7.48 -12.34
CA ALA A 545 4.53 7.38 -12.87
C ALA A 545 5.46 6.89 -11.76
N LEU A 546 6.18 5.80 -11.99
CA LEU A 546 7.20 5.30 -11.07
C LEU A 546 8.37 6.29 -10.96
N ARG A 547 9.16 6.14 -9.90
CA ARG A 547 10.34 6.97 -9.62
C ARG A 547 11.63 6.15 -9.73
N PRO A 548 12.08 5.76 -10.94
CA PRO A 548 13.35 5.05 -11.05
C PRO A 548 14.46 5.88 -10.41
N TRP A 549 15.22 5.27 -9.47
CA TRP A 549 16.23 5.97 -8.67
C TRP A 549 17.24 6.74 -9.52
N TYR A 550 17.59 6.20 -10.70
CA TYR A 550 18.54 6.81 -11.63
C TYR A 550 17.96 7.99 -12.43
N ARG A 551 16.63 8.19 -12.45
CA ARG A 551 15.96 9.34 -13.08
C ARG A 551 15.58 10.42 -12.08
N ASP A 552 15.32 10.06 -10.83
CA ASP A 552 14.98 11.01 -9.75
C ASP A 552 16.27 11.62 -9.18
N ARG A 553 16.39 12.97 -9.26
CA ARG A 553 17.61 13.69 -8.85
C ARG A 553 17.93 13.51 -7.36
N ALA A 554 16.91 13.47 -6.51
CA ALA A 554 17.08 13.31 -5.07
C ALA A 554 17.58 11.90 -4.74
N LEU A 555 16.98 10.87 -5.34
CA LEU A 555 17.36 9.47 -5.13
C LEU A 555 18.76 9.18 -5.68
N ARG A 556 19.11 9.72 -6.86
CA ARG A 556 20.48 9.60 -7.40
C ARG A 556 21.52 10.21 -6.47
N ARG A 557 21.19 11.38 -5.90
CA ARG A 557 22.09 12.03 -4.93
C ARG A 557 22.22 11.16 -3.68
N ALA A 558 21.13 10.67 -3.13
CA ALA A 558 21.14 9.78 -1.97
C ALA A 558 22.00 8.52 -2.22
N ALA A 559 21.87 7.88 -3.38
CA ALA A 559 22.65 6.70 -3.75
C ALA A 559 24.16 6.97 -3.86
N ARG A 560 24.57 8.21 -4.20
CA ARG A 560 25.99 8.59 -4.41
C ARG A 560 26.66 9.23 -3.21
N THR A 561 25.96 9.58 -2.14
CA THR A 561 26.46 10.44 -1.05
C THR A 561 27.66 9.83 -0.29
N ALA A 562 28.04 8.59 -0.53
CA ALA A 562 29.20 7.96 0.11
C ALA A 562 30.48 7.91 -0.75
N GLU A 563 30.43 8.28 -2.05
CA GLU A 563 31.65 8.31 -2.87
C GLU A 563 32.54 9.54 -2.56
N THR A 564 32.07 10.50 -1.75
CA THR A 564 32.75 11.79 -1.51
C THR A 564 33.36 11.92 -0.10
N THR A 565 33.34 10.87 0.73
CA THR A 565 33.90 10.91 2.10
C THR A 565 35.05 9.90 2.30
N GLY A 566 35.65 9.40 1.19
CA GLY A 566 36.83 8.55 1.19
C GLY A 566 38.08 9.32 0.75
#